data_05b952a99cae0384808429d3c329f253
#
_entry.id   05b952a99cae0384808429d3c329f253
#
_cell.length_a   1.000
_cell.length_b   1.000
_cell.length_c   1.000
_cell.angle_alpha   90.00
_cell.angle_beta   90.00
_cell.angle_gamma   90.00
#
_symmetry.space_group_name_H-M   'P 1'
#
loop_
_entity.id
_entity.type
_entity.pdbx_description
1 polymer ?
#
loop_
_entity_poly.entity_id
_entity_poly.type
_entity_poly.pdbx_seq_one_letter_code
_entity_poly.pdbx_strand_id
1 'polypeptide(L)'
;MAKVKISIYLIKDGVDIDSVVNTEKTDVVIHRCDDGSVVYTKLSNIHTPQWANYFEPQLDLSELKSSSSSALHVIRVEVESGIARLFAISFGFGYTLLNYDVVEERFGLKVALNQSTEGRLRKLKRTSVSGNSRKTDEQMPVPSSVDAFGIDIERDLVDGVTVSGGEDLLATGSITGSDSLALSAPVSIENIPAFLQRAFSIYQLDDYKRGFSWIDRVAPVKNPSIIDDLNAKAVDLINQRNPAVYMAVPDVLEWEAIRGFKVGRSSKLVDDICISHVLDSLGGEVDKFETLRKFRISVIGQEGDSAIMTWSAAQCLYGEIDYDGRDYCANNGKWFQIDTEYKHVIENRYQSVPLYRYGLIDYRKGETEGPYNARLVEDDPSSRILMDRETIYHGDYGSQVELCDVLVVDGAFIHVKHYGGSSSLSHLFAQGLVSAQLIKSDDAFRRKAQDKIDSVKPNCFTLKCELSF
;
A
#
# COMPACT_ATOMS: atom_id res chain seq x y z
N MET A 1 -1.70 -27.87 21.51
CA MET A 1 -2.14 -26.56 22.03
C MET A 1 -3.16 -25.94 21.08
N ALA A 2 -4.12 -25.20 21.63
CA ALA A 2 -5.01 -24.39 20.81
C ALA A 2 -4.20 -23.27 20.15
N LYS A 3 -4.54 -22.92 18.89
CA LYS A 3 -3.90 -21.79 18.21
C LYS A 3 -4.45 -20.48 18.75
N VAL A 4 -3.58 -19.54 19.05
CA VAL A 4 -3.92 -18.20 19.50
C VAL A 4 -3.63 -17.22 18.36
N LYS A 5 -4.56 -16.30 18.08
CA LYS A 5 -4.35 -15.19 17.15
C LYS A 5 -3.58 -14.10 17.87
N ILE A 6 -2.40 -13.75 17.37
CA ILE A 6 -1.51 -12.75 17.92
C ILE A 6 -1.04 -11.76 16.86
N SER A 7 -0.73 -10.55 17.30
CA SER A 7 0.00 -9.56 16.49
C SER A 7 1.26 -9.16 17.25
N ILE A 8 2.41 -9.38 16.65
CA ILE A 8 3.73 -9.18 17.22
C ILE A 8 4.35 -7.92 16.61
N TYR A 9 4.85 -7.05 17.45
CA TYR A 9 5.59 -5.84 17.09
C TYR A 9 7.01 -5.96 17.63
N LEU A 10 8.01 -5.65 16.79
CA LEU A 10 9.38 -5.46 17.23
C LEU A 10 9.54 -4.01 17.70
N ILE A 11 10.18 -3.80 18.84
CA ILE A 11 10.43 -2.47 19.37
C ILE A 11 11.84 -2.02 18.94
N LYS A 12 11.97 -0.72 18.62
CA LYS A 12 13.23 -0.08 18.27
C LYS A 12 14.28 -0.32 19.35
N ASP A 13 15.53 -0.36 18.96
CA ASP A 13 16.63 -0.57 19.89
C ASP A 13 16.78 0.58 20.89
N GLY A 14 17.25 0.25 22.11
CA GLY A 14 17.46 1.24 23.16
C GLY A 14 16.19 1.79 23.84
N VAL A 15 15.00 1.31 23.49
CA VAL A 15 13.75 1.74 24.11
C VAL A 15 13.54 1.05 25.48
N ASP A 16 13.08 1.82 26.46
CA ASP A 16 12.67 1.27 27.75
C ASP A 16 11.29 0.60 27.65
N ILE A 17 11.11 -0.47 28.47
CA ILE A 17 9.89 -1.28 28.47
C ILE A 17 8.62 -0.43 28.82
N ASP A 18 8.76 0.53 29.72
CA ASP A 18 7.65 1.38 30.14
C ASP A 18 7.27 2.44 29.06
N SER A 19 8.17 2.70 28.10
CA SER A 19 7.93 3.61 26.97
C SER A 19 7.14 2.96 25.83
N VAL A 20 6.95 1.63 25.86
CA VAL A 20 6.25 0.87 24.81
C VAL A 20 4.75 1.16 24.80
N VAL A 21 4.20 1.61 25.91
CA VAL A 21 2.78 1.87 26.08
C VAL A 21 2.50 3.37 26.15
N ASN A 22 1.42 3.79 25.51
CA ASN A 22 0.96 5.16 25.62
C ASN A 22 0.26 5.35 26.99
N THR A 23 0.97 5.99 27.91
CA THR A 23 0.53 6.20 29.31
C THR A 23 -0.60 7.23 29.49
N GLU A 24 -0.96 7.97 28.43
CA GLU A 24 -2.10 8.92 28.50
C GLU A 24 -3.47 8.21 28.58
N LYS A 25 -3.51 6.88 28.41
CA LYS A 25 -4.75 6.11 28.45
C LYS A 25 -5.06 5.70 29.88
N THR A 26 -6.18 6.20 30.41
CA THR A 26 -6.78 5.80 31.66
C THR A 26 -7.31 4.36 31.62
N ASP A 27 -7.46 3.71 32.76
CA ASP A 27 -8.08 2.39 32.96
C ASP A 27 -7.26 1.19 32.43
N VAL A 28 -5.93 1.30 32.43
CA VAL A 28 -5.03 0.19 32.13
C VAL A 28 -4.53 -0.44 33.42
N VAL A 29 -4.69 -1.75 33.55
CA VAL A 29 -4.13 -2.53 34.66
C VAL A 29 -2.79 -3.11 34.22
N ILE A 30 -1.76 -2.94 35.06
CA ILE A 30 -0.38 -3.35 34.78
C ILE A 30 -0.06 -4.58 35.62
N HIS A 31 0.37 -5.66 34.94
CA HIS A 31 0.81 -6.89 35.60
C HIS A 31 2.30 -7.11 35.28
N ARG A 32 3.14 -7.14 36.30
CA ARG A 32 4.58 -7.46 36.14
C ARG A 32 4.77 -8.94 36.43
N CYS A 33 5.41 -9.67 35.49
CA CYS A 33 5.66 -11.08 35.58
C CYS A 33 7.05 -11.35 36.18
N ASP A 34 7.24 -12.57 36.70
CA ASP A 34 8.51 -12.97 37.38
C ASP A 34 9.70 -13.03 36.38
N ASP A 35 9.44 -13.20 35.09
CA ASP A 35 10.42 -13.18 34.01
C ASP A 35 10.83 -11.76 33.56
N GLY A 36 10.33 -10.74 34.25
CA GLY A 36 10.57 -9.33 33.93
C GLY A 36 9.71 -8.80 32.78
N SER A 37 8.82 -9.59 32.20
CA SER A 37 7.84 -9.12 31.21
C SER A 37 6.71 -8.35 31.88
N VAL A 38 6.00 -7.53 31.08
CA VAL A 38 4.90 -6.71 31.58
C VAL A 38 3.66 -6.93 30.71
N VAL A 39 2.52 -7.21 31.34
CA VAL A 39 1.25 -7.35 30.65
C VAL A 39 0.35 -6.17 31.04
N TYR A 40 -0.07 -5.43 30.04
CA TYR A 40 -1.03 -4.34 30.15
C TYR A 40 -2.40 -4.85 29.71
N THR A 41 -3.40 -4.71 30.58
CA THR A 41 -4.76 -5.15 30.27
C THR A 41 -5.74 -4.00 30.37
N LYS A 42 -6.74 -4.00 29.50
CA LYS A 42 -7.85 -3.05 29.54
C LYS A 42 -9.16 -3.78 29.27
N LEU A 43 -10.15 -3.52 30.10
CA LEU A 43 -11.52 -3.96 29.92
C LEU A 43 -12.39 -2.76 29.54
N SER A 44 -13.17 -2.87 28.48
CA SER A 44 -14.17 -1.83 28.16
C SER A 44 -15.33 -1.88 29.15
N ASN A 45 -16.00 -0.74 29.34
CA ASN A 45 -17.22 -0.71 30.13
C ASN A 45 -18.26 -1.66 29.52
N ILE A 46 -18.96 -2.38 30.41
CA ILE A 46 -20.07 -3.24 30.02
C ILE A 46 -21.24 -2.32 29.65
N HIS A 47 -21.74 -2.47 28.44
CA HIS A 47 -22.85 -1.66 27.93
C HIS A 47 -23.83 -2.49 27.12
N THR A 48 -25.05 -2.01 26.99
CA THR A 48 -26.00 -2.57 26.03
C THR A 48 -25.60 -2.16 24.63
N PRO A 49 -25.54 -3.08 23.63
CA PRO A 49 -25.24 -2.72 22.25
C PRO A 49 -26.18 -1.64 21.72
N GLN A 50 -25.67 -0.63 21.02
CA GLN A 50 -26.50 0.49 20.54
C GLN A 50 -27.64 0.05 19.61
N TRP A 51 -27.40 -0.97 18.80
CA TRP A 51 -28.43 -1.53 17.92
C TRP A 51 -29.65 -2.09 18.67
N ALA A 52 -29.54 -2.38 19.99
CA ALA A 52 -30.66 -2.83 20.81
C ALA A 52 -31.77 -1.76 20.89
N ASN A 53 -31.42 -0.49 20.84
CA ASN A 53 -32.36 0.63 20.86
C ASN A 53 -33.30 0.64 19.63
N TYR A 54 -32.90 0.02 18.52
CA TYR A 54 -33.77 -0.11 17.33
C TYR A 54 -35.07 -0.88 17.63
N PHE A 55 -35.03 -1.76 18.62
CA PHE A 55 -36.19 -2.60 18.98
C PHE A 55 -37.08 -1.93 20.05
N GLU A 56 -36.66 -0.81 20.63
CA GLU A 56 -37.51 -0.07 21.55
C GLU A 56 -38.61 0.70 20.80
N PRO A 57 -39.80 0.84 21.40
CA PRO A 57 -40.25 0.33 22.70
C PRO A 57 -40.86 -1.07 22.64
N GLN A 58 -40.76 -1.78 21.53
CA GLN A 58 -41.47 -3.06 21.33
C GLN A 58 -40.81 -4.23 22.07
N LEU A 59 -39.48 -4.17 22.23
CA LEU A 59 -38.70 -5.25 22.83
C LEU A 59 -37.63 -4.67 23.75
N ASP A 60 -37.64 -5.05 25.03
CA ASP A 60 -36.60 -4.71 25.98
C ASP A 60 -35.40 -5.68 25.82
N LEU A 61 -34.28 -5.16 25.35
CA LEU A 61 -33.01 -5.88 25.19
C LEU A 61 -31.94 -5.39 26.19
N SER A 62 -32.32 -4.72 27.28
CA SER A 62 -31.41 -4.16 28.29
C SER A 62 -30.50 -5.22 28.96
N GLU A 63 -30.91 -6.48 28.96
CA GLU A 63 -30.12 -7.63 29.46
C GLU A 63 -28.95 -8.01 28.52
N LEU A 64 -29.00 -7.63 27.26
CA LEU A 64 -27.88 -7.87 26.34
C LEU A 64 -26.70 -6.95 26.70
N LYS A 65 -25.57 -7.57 27.01
CA LYS A 65 -24.37 -6.86 27.41
C LYS A 65 -23.23 -7.14 26.44
N SER A 66 -22.51 -6.10 26.08
CA SER A 66 -21.30 -6.15 25.28
C SER A 66 -20.14 -5.58 26.07
N SER A 67 -19.00 -6.22 25.99
CA SER A 67 -17.73 -5.69 26.49
C SER A 67 -16.60 -6.22 25.63
N SER A 68 -15.49 -5.50 25.58
CA SER A 68 -14.26 -5.96 24.93
C SER A 68 -13.11 -5.96 25.91
N SER A 69 -12.20 -6.93 25.77
CA SER A 69 -10.96 -6.99 26.53
C SER A 69 -9.77 -6.86 25.60
N SER A 70 -8.73 -6.22 26.10
CA SER A 70 -7.48 -5.98 25.37
C SER A 70 -6.31 -6.35 26.23
N ALA A 71 -5.28 -6.94 25.68
CA ALA A 71 -4.02 -7.14 26.36
C ALA A 71 -2.83 -6.81 25.43
N LEU A 72 -1.79 -6.23 26.01
CA LEU A 72 -0.50 -6.02 25.39
C LEU A 72 0.57 -6.61 26.30
N HIS A 73 1.25 -7.65 25.84
CA HIS A 73 2.35 -8.28 26.55
C HIS A 73 3.67 -7.77 26.01
N VAL A 74 4.46 -7.10 26.83
CA VAL A 74 5.79 -6.57 26.47
C VAL A 74 6.84 -7.45 27.12
N ILE A 75 7.70 -8.04 26.29
CA ILE A 75 8.72 -9.02 26.73
C ILE A 75 10.07 -8.69 26.10
N ARG A 76 11.15 -8.84 26.89
CA ARG A 76 12.54 -8.77 26.44
C ARG A 76 13.03 -10.17 26.14
N VAL A 77 13.55 -10.38 24.94
CA VAL A 77 14.03 -11.68 24.47
C VAL A 77 15.45 -11.53 23.98
N GLU A 78 16.35 -12.41 24.44
CA GLU A 78 17.69 -12.54 23.87
C GLU A 78 17.56 -13.20 22.48
N VAL A 79 17.85 -12.44 21.42
CA VAL A 79 17.65 -12.87 20.03
C VAL A 79 18.94 -13.47 19.43
N GLU A 80 20.09 -13.00 19.93
CA GLU A 80 21.43 -13.48 19.62
C GLU A 80 22.26 -13.39 20.89
N SER A 81 23.43 -14.07 20.93
CA SER A 81 24.31 -14.07 22.10
C SER A 81 24.67 -12.63 22.51
N GLY A 82 24.16 -12.20 23.67
CA GLY A 82 24.40 -10.88 24.23
C GLY A 82 23.53 -9.74 23.62
N ILE A 83 22.64 -10.04 22.67
CA ILE A 83 21.73 -9.07 22.07
C ILE A 83 20.29 -9.38 22.48
N ALA A 84 19.69 -8.49 23.26
CA ALA A 84 18.30 -8.60 23.66
C ALA A 84 17.42 -7.53 22.96
N ARG A 85 16.24 -7.92 22.50
CA ARG A 85 15.26 -7.03 21.87
C ARG A 85 13.93 -7.06 22.62
N LEU A 86 13.21 -5.95 22.61
CA LEU A 86 11.85 -5.87 23.12
C LEU A 86 10.85 -6.20 22.03
N PHE A 87 9.84 -6.97 22.41
CA PHE A 87 8.67 -7.27 21.60
C PHE A 87 7.40 -6.90 22.34
N ALA A 88 6.40 -6.46 21.60
CA ALA A 88 5.05 -6.27 22.11
C ALA A 88 4.09 -7.22 21.37
N ILE A 89 3.32 -7.99 22.14
CA ILE A 89 2.36 -8.96 21.60
C ILE A 89 0.96 -8.49 21.97
N SER A 90 0.16 -8.20 20.95
CA SER A 90 -1.21 -7.70 21.11
C SER A 90 -2.23 -8.82 21.00
N PHE A 91 -3.18 -8.81 21.93
CA PHE A 91 -4.38 -9.64 21.96
C PHE A 91 -5.61 -8.76 21.93
N GLY A 92 -6.59 -9.12 21.11
CA GLY A 92 -7.78 -8.30 20.90
C GLY A 92 -7.41 -6.90 20.40
N PHE A 93 -7.91 -5.88 21.07
CA PHE A 93 -7.60 -4.47 20.75
C PHE A 93 -6.35 -3.94 21.49
N GLY A 94 -5.46 -4.81 21.97
CA GLY A 94 -4.25 -4.43 22.70
C GLY A 94 -3.31 -3.52 21.92
N TYR A 95 -3.33 -3.57 20.59
CA TYR A 95 -2.59 -2.66 19.72
C TYR A 95 -2.93 -1.18 19.96
N THR A 96 -4.13 -0.89 20.49
CA THR A 96 -4.51 0.48 20.84
C THR A 96 -3.75 1.06 22.04
N LEU A 97 -3.11 0.21 22.83
CA LEU A 97 -2.28 0.61 23.97
C LEU A 97 -0.84 0.93 23.57
N LEU A 98 -0.43 0.49 22.38
CA LEU A 98 0.94 0.59 21.88
C LEU A 98 1.31 2.03 21.53
N ASN A 99 2.52 2.42 21.89
CA ASN A 99 3.16 3.62 21.37
C ASN A 99 3.80 3.29 20.02
N TYR A 100 3.19 3.69 18.91
CA TYR A 100 3.68 3.38 17.57
C TYR A 100 5.00 4.08 17.22
N ASP A 101 5.39 5.14 17.91
CA ASP A 101 6.64 5.87 17.64
C ASP A 101 7.88 5.02 17.97
N VAL A 102 7.73 4.03 18.85
CA VAL A 102 8.83 3.12 19.26
C VAL A 102 8.81 1.77 18.52
N VAL A 103 7.87 1.56 17.60
CA VAL A 103 7.76 0.31 16.82
C VAL A 103 8.77 0.31 15.67
N GLU A 104 9.46 -0.82 15.48
CA GLU A 104 10.29 -1.04 14.29
C GLU A 104 9.43 -1.23 13.05
N GLU A 105 9.67 -0.40 12.06
CA GLU A 105 8.89 -0.37 10.83
C GLU A 105 9.16 -1.58 9.96
N ARG A 106 8.13 -2.07 9.27
CA ARG A 106 8.21 -3.18 8.32
C ARG A 106 8.74 -4.50 8.90
N PHE A 107 8.75 -4.65 10.23
CA PHE A 107 9.18 -5.91 10.85
C PHE A 107 8.36 -7.09 10.31
N GLY A 108 7.05 -7.04 10.46
CA GLY A 108 6.17 -8.11 9.99
C GLY A 108 6.17 -8.28 8.48
N LEU A 109 6.29 -7.18 7.73
CA LEU A 109 6.39 -7.19 6.26
C LEU A 109 7.59 -8.02 5.81
N LYS A 110 8.79 -7.75 6.35
CA LYS A 110 10.01 -8.49 6.01
C LYS A 110 9.92 -9.96 6.43
N VAL A 111 9.39 -10.24 7.63
CA VAL A 111 9.19 -11.64 8.07
C VAL A 111 8.25 -12.38 7.12
N ALA A 112 7.11 -11.79 6.76
CA ALA A 112 6.15 -12.41 5.85
C ALA A 112 6.74 -12.67 4.46
N LEU A 113 7.48 -11.72 3.93
CA LEU A 113 8.10 -11.84 2.60
C LEU A 113 9.27 -12.83 2.57
N ASN A 114 10.13 -12.88 3.61
CA ASN A 114 11.16 -13.88 3.74
C ASN A 114 10.60 -15.31 3.88
N GLN A 115 9.34 -15.43 4.29
CA GLN A 115 8.62 -16.71 4.37
C GLN A 115 7.81 -17.01 3.11
N SER A 116 7.80 -16.10 2.13
CA SER A 116 7.04 -16.24 0.89
C SER A 116 7.95 -16.66 -0.25
N THR A 117 7.48 -17.60 -1.05
CA THR A 117 7.98 -17.83 -2.41
C THR A 117 7.05 -17.15 -3.40
N GLU A 118 7.51 -16.91 -4.64
CA GLU A 118 6.65 -16.43 -5.71
C GLU A 118 5.37 -17.26 -5.82
N GLY A 119 4.23 -16.58 -6.00
CA GLY A 119 2.92 -17.24 -6.13
C GLY A 119 2.21 -17.54 -4.81
N ARG A 120 2.68 -17.08 -3.65
CA ARG A 120 2.01 -17.31 -2.36
C ARG A 120 1.30 -16.09 -1.77
N LEU A 121 1.28 -14.95 -2.48
CA LEU A 121 0.58 -13.76 -2.03
C LEU A 121 -0.94 -13.95 -2.12
N ARG A 122 -1.64 -13.62 -1.04
CA ARG A 122 -3.09 -13.63 -0.95
C ARG A 122 -3.68 -12.23 -0.92
N LYS A 123 -2.96 -11.31 -0.29
CA LYS A 123 -3.44 -9.96 -0.05
C LYS A 123 -2.27 -8.99 -0.06
N LEU A 124 -2.51 -7.84 -0.64
CA LEU A 124 -1.57 -6.75 -0.70
C LEU A 124 -2.25 -5.44 -0.27
N LYS A 125 -1.64 -4.77 0.70
CA LYS A 125 -1.99 -3.39 1.06
C LYS A 125 -0.93 -2.47 0.53
N ARG A 126 -1.34 -1.46 -0.23
CA ARG A 126 -0.42 -0.48 -0.81
C ARG A 126 -0.97 0.93 -0.74
N THR A 127 -0.08 1.89 -0.66
CA THR A 127 -0.39 3.32 -0.80
C THR A 127 0.39 3.86 -1.98
N SER A 128 -0.31 4.44 -2.96
CA SER A 128 0.37 5.20 -4.01
C SER A 128 0.88 6.50 -3.41
N VAL A 129 2.19 6.75 -3.53
CA VAL A 129 2.85 7.91 -2.90
C VAL A 129 3.00 9.10 -3.84
N SER A 130 2.65 8.95 -5.13
CA SER A 130 2.75 10.01 -6.12
C SER A 130 1.38 10.47 -6.63
N GLY A 131 1.22 11.76 -6.84
CA GLY A 131 -0.04 12.37 -7.26
C GLY A 131 -1.10 12.34 -6.15
N ASN A 132 -2.34 12.01 -6.47
CA ASN A 132 -3.37 11.80 -5.46
C ASN A 132 -3.09 10.50 -4.71
N SER A 133 -2.79 10.59 -3.42
CA SER A 133 -2.56 9.42 -2.57
C SER A 133 -3.77 8.48 -2.63
N ARG A 134 -3.50 7.21 -2.91
CA ARG A 134 -4.54 6.18 -3.02
C ARG A 134 -4.13 4.96 -2.22
N LYS A 135 -4.96 4.57 -1.26
CA LYS A 135 -4.81 3.32 -0.53
C LYS A 135 -5.61 2.22 -1.21
N THR A 136 -4.97 1.08 -1.41
CA THR A 136 -5.58 -0.09 -2.02
C THR A 136 -5.36 -1.30 -1.10
N ASP A 137 -6.43 -2.01 -0.81
CA ASP A 137 -6.41 -3.30 -0.10
C ASP A 137 -6.98 -4.35 -1.06
N GLU A 138 -6.09 -5.12 -1.69
CA GLU A 138 -6.42 -6.05 -2.77
C GLU A 138 -6.21 -7.49 -2.32
N GLN A 139 -7.19 -8.36 -2.59
CA GLN A 139 -7.14 -9.76 -2.22
C GLN A 139 -7.41 -10.66 -3.42
N MET A 140 -6.57 -11.68 -3.59
CA MET A 140 -6.73 -12.71 -4.61
C MET A 140 -7.44 -13.94 -4.04
N PRO A 141 -8.42 -14.53 -4.76
CA PRO A 141 -9.12 -15.76 -4.36
C PRO A 141 -8.16 -16.94 -4.21
N VAL A 142 -7.11 -16.99 -5.01
CA VAL A 142 -6.04 -17.99 -4.98
C VAL A 142 -4.69 -17.33 -4.72
N PRO A 143 -3.71 -18.02 -4.12
CA PRO A 143 -2.36 -17.48 -3.99
C PRO A 143 -1.80 -17.14 -5.37
N SER A 144 -1.21 -15.95 -5.50
CA SER A 144 -0.78 -15.38 -6.77
C SER A 144 0.62 -14.78 -6.67
N SER A 145 1.25 -14.55 -7.82
CA SER A 145 2.50 -13.79 -7.92
C SER A 145 2.24 -12.28 -7.73
N VAL A 146 3.30 -11.53 -7.49
CA VAL A 146 3.26 -10.06 -7.34
C VAL A 146 2.64 -9.39 -8.57
N ASP A 147 2.98 -9.87 -9.77
CA ASP A 147 2.52 -9.29 -11.04
C ASP A 147 0.99 -9.30 -11.17
N ALA A 148 0.32 -10.29 -10.53
CA ALA A 148 -1.13 -10.38 -10.55
C ALA A 148 -1.83 -9.21 -9.82
N PHE A 149 -1.13 -8.52 -8.90
CA PHE A 149 -1.67 -7.38 -8.16
C PHE A 149 -1.50 -6.04 -8.88
N GLY A 150 -0.94 -6.01 -10.08
CA GLY A 150 -0.80 -4.77 -10.86
C GLY A 150 -0.09 -3.65 -10.09
N ILE A 151 0.97 -3.98 -9.37
CA ILE A 151 1.72 -3.04 -8.54
C ILE A 151 2.50 -2.09 -9.44
N ASP A 152 2.37 -0.81 -9.19
CA ASP A 152 3.28 0.19 -9.73
C ASP A 152 4.50 0.29 -8.80
N ILE A 153 5.56 -0.43 -9.18
CA ILE A 153 6.80 -0.53 -8.40
C ILE A 153 7.46 0.85 -8.14
N GLU A 154 7.12 1.85 -8.94
CA GLU A 154 7.69 3.20 -8.85
C GLU A 154 6.91 4.12 -7.92
N ARG A 155 5.63 3.80 -7.67
CA ARG A 155 4.70 4.70 -6.99
C ARG A 155 4.03 4.09 -5.77
N ASP A 156 4.05 2.76 -5.66
CA ASP A 156 3.34 2.07 -4.62
C ASP A 156 4.26 1.71 -3.45
N LEU A 157 3.98 2.30 -2.30
CA LEU A 157 4.50 1.86 -1.01
C LEU A 157 3.69 0.66 -0.54
N VAL A 158 4.35 -0.46 -0.29
CA VAL A 158 3.68 -1.62 0.32
C VAL A 158 3.58 -1.43 1.83
N ASP A 159 2.37 -1.31 2.30
CA ASP A 159 2.05 -1.17 3.72
C ASP A 159 1.91 -2.54 4.41
N GLY A 160 1.55 -3.58 3.66
CA GLY A 160 1.41 -4.91 4.21
C GLY A 160 1.08 -5.98 3.18
N VAL A 161 1.39 -7.22 3.53
CA VAL A 161 1.10 -8.41 2.72
C VAL A 161 0.45 -9.50 3.56
N THR A 162 -0.36 -10.35 2.92
CA THR A 162 -0.76 -11.63 3.50
C THR A 162 -0.27 -12.73 2.59
N VAL A 163 0.49 -13.65 3.16
CA VAL A 163 1.04 -14.81 2.46
C VAL A 163 0.40 -16.10 2.98
N SER A 164 0.23 -17.07 2.10
CA SER A 164 -0.20 -18.42 2.51
C SER A 164 0.93 -19.13 3.23
N GLY A 165 0.65 -19.68 4.41
CA GLY A 165 1.61 -20.46 5.19
C GLY A 165 1.96 -21.80 4.54
N GLY A 166 3.05 -22.41 4.99
CA GLY A 166 3.54 -23.75 4.59
C GLY A 166 4.14 -24.51 5.77
N GLU A 167 4.55 -25.76 5.57
CA GLU A 167 5.02 -26.65 6.64
C GLU A 167 6.27 -26.12 7.39
N ASP A 168 7.19 -25.46 6.67
CA ASP A 168 8.43 -24.90 7.24
C ASP A 168 8.29 -23.47 7.76
N LEU A 169 7.07 -22.91 7.72
CA LEU A 169 6.81 -21.54 8.10
C LEU A 169 6.47 -21.40 9.59
N LEU A 170 6.53 -20.15 10.09
CA LEU A 170 6.13 -19.81 11.46
C LEU A 170 4.69 -20.23 11.79
N ALA A 171 3.82 -20.31 10.77
CA ALA A 171 2.42 -20.72 10.92
C ALA A 171 1.95 -21.55 9.74
N THR A 172 1.08 -22.52 10.01
CA THR A 172 0.46 -23.37 8.98
C THR A 172 -0.71 -22.71 8.23
N GLY A 173 -1.13 -21.55 8.66
CA GLY A 173 -2.19 -20.76 8.02
C GLY A 173 -1.63 -19.60 7.21
N SER A 174 -2.35 -18.48 7.21
CA SER A 174 -1.85 -17.25 6.61
C SER A 174 -1.04 -16.44 7.60
N ILE A 175 -0.02 -15.75 7.09
CA ILE A 175 0.81 -14.77 7.81
C ILE A 175 0.55 -13.42 7.19
N THR A 176 0.16 -12.44 8.00
CA THR A 176 0.00 -11.05 7.57
C THR A 176 1.13 -10.21 8.16
N GLY A 177 1.88 -9.55 7.30
CA GLY A 177 3.01 -8.71 7.68
C GLY A 177 2.82 -7.26 7.25
N SER A 178 3.05 -6.36 8.20
CA SER A 178 3.13 -4.90 8.06
C SER A 178 4.23 -4.41 9.02
N ASP A 179 4.04 -3.33 9.77
CA ASP A 179 4.86 -3.05 10.95
C ASP A 179 4.69 -4.15 12.02
N SER A 180 3.54 -4.81 12.04
CA SER A 180 3.27 -5.99 12.86
C SER A 180 3.30 -7.29 12.07
N LEU A 181 3.62 -8.39 12.75
CA LEU A 181 3.47 -9.76 12.26
C LEU A 181 2.22 -10.39 12.90
N ALA A 182 1.16 -10.56 12.12
CA ALA A 182 -0.10 -11.13 12.58
C ALA A 182 -0.31 -12.55 12.04
N LEU A 183 -0.58 -13.49 12.94
CA LEU A 183 -0.76 -14.91 12.60
C LEU A 183 -1.51 -15.65 13.70
N SER A 184 -1.88 -16.90 13.43
CA SER A 184 -2.40 -17.83 14.43
C SER A 184 -1.39 -18.95 14.65
N ALA A 185 -0.84 -19.06 15.87
CA ALA A 185 0.17 -20.02 16.22
C ALA A 185 -0.14 -20.73 17.56
N PRO A 186 0.39 -21.94 17.78
CA PRO A 186 0.26 -22.66 19.03
C PRO A 186 1.29 -22.14 20.06
N VAL A 187 1.11 -20.89 20.49
CA VAL A 187 2.02 -20.22 21.43
C VAL A 187 1.48 -20.20 22.85
N SER A 188 2.38 -20.20 23.83
CA SER A 188 2.13 -20.02 25.25
C SER A 188 3.20 -19.09 25.82
N ILE A 189 3.03 -18.65 27.07
CA ILE A 189 4.03 -17.80 27.74
C ILE A 189 5.41 -18.49 27.82
N GLU A 190 5.44 -19.81 27.89
CA GLU A 190 6.67 -20.60 28.02
C GLU A 190 7.44 -20.71 26.70
N ASN A 191 6.76 -20.84 25.55
CA ASN A 191 7.40 -21.07 24.25
C ASN A 191 7.49 -19.79 23.40
N ILE A 192 6.86 -18.70 23.81
CA ILE A 192 6.87 -17.44 23.06
C ILE A 192 8.28 -16.87 22.86
N PRO A 193 9.23 -16.93 23.82
CA PRO A 193 10.57 -16.42 23.58
C PRO A 193 11.27 -17.10 22.40
N ALA A 194 11.21 -18.43 22.29
CA ALA A 194 11.79 -19.17 21.18
C ALA A 194 11.12 -18.84 19.83
N PHE A 195 9.79 -18.62 19.86
CA PHE A 195 9.06 -18.18 18.68
C PHE A 195 9.52 -16.79 18.20
N LEU A 196 9.72 -15.84 19.13
CA LEU A 196 10.17 -14.48 18.83
C LEU A 196 11.62 -14.47 18.32
N GLN A 197 12.51 -15.30 18.89
CA GLN A 197 13.87 -15.51 18.36
C GLN A 197 13.84 -15.94 16.90
N ARG A 198 13.02 -16.95 16.58
CA ARG A 198 12.86 -17.43 15.20
C ARG A 198 12.30 -16.35 14.28
N ALA A 199 11.29 -15.59 14.71
CA ALA A 199 10.72 -14.48 13.93
C ALA A 199 11.78 -13.40 13.66
N PHE A 200 12.63 -13.09 14.64
CA PHE A 200 13.72 -12.13 14.50
C PHE A 200 14.79 -12.63 13.52
N SER A 201 15.21 -13.89 13.62
CA SER A 201 16.17 -14.48 12.68
C SER A 201 15.66 -14.40 11.23
N ILE A 202 14.36 -14.64 11.01
CA ILE A 202 13.75 -14.50 9.68
C ILE A 202 13.71 -13.04 9.24
N TYR A 203 13.43 -12.09 10.14
CA TYR A 203 13.44 -10.65 9.86
C TYR A 203 14.80 -10.17 9.32
N GLN A 204 15.89 -10.75 9.78
CA GLN A 204 17.26 -10.39 9.37
C GLN A 204 17.65 -10.94 8.01
N LEU A 205 16.89 -11.90 7.44
CA LEU A 205 17.18 -12.44 6.12
C LEU A 205 16.88 -11.40 5.02
N ASP A 206 17.59 -11.57 3.91
CA ASP A 206 17.44 -10.77 2.69
C ASP A 206 16.82 -11.58 1.52
N ASP A 207 16.27 -12.76 1.81
CA ASP A 207 15.71 -13.65 0.79
C ASP A 207 14.55 -13.00 0.02
N TYR A 208 13.77 -12.12 0.68
CA TYR A 208 12.72 -11.35 0.04
C TYR A 208 13.22 -10.51 -1.15
N LYS A 209 14.48 -10.09 -1.16
CA LYS A 209 15.06 -9.28 -2.23
C LYS A 209 15.11 -10.01 -3.57
N ARG A 210 15.02 -11.34 -3.60
CA ARG A 210 15.00 -12.13 -4.84
C ARG A 210 13.75 -11.89 -5.67
N GLY A 211 12.59 -11.68 -5.03
CA GLY A 211 11.31 -11.41 -5.72
C GLY A 211 10.69 -10.06 -5.40
N PHE A 212 11.16 -9.38 -4.33
CA PHE A 212 10.53 -8.18 -3.78
C PHE A 212 11.54 -7.05 -3.49
N SER A 213 12.68 -7.01 -4.22
CA SER A 213 13.73 -5.98 -4.02
C SER A 213 13.23 -4.55 -4.14
N TRP A 214 12.16 -4.34 -4.92
CA TRP A 214 11.53 -3.05 -5.14
C TRP A 214 10.88 -2.45 -3.88
N ILE A 215 10.58 -3.25 -2.84
CA ILE A 215 10.02 -2.77 -1.57
C ILE A 215 10.96 -1.80 -0.86
N ASP A 216 12.26 -1.97 -1.02
CA ASP A 216 13.25 -1.10 -0.38
C ASP A 216 13.45 0.24 -1.11
N ARG A 217 12.86 0.44 -2.29
CA ARG A 217 12.98 1.68 -3.09
C ARG A 217 12.34 2.88 -2.45
N VAL A 218 11.31 2.65 -1.64
CA VAL A 218 10.72 3.66 -0.78
C VAL A 218 11.03 3.24 0.66
N ALA A 219 12.04 3.81 1.26
CA ALA A 219 12.54 3.41 2.56
C ALA A 219 12.20 4.44 3.64
N PRO A 220 11.81 4.02 4.87
CA PRO A 220 11.60 4.95 5.97
C PRO A 220 12.89 5.69 6.32
N VAL A 221 12.77 7.00 6.54
CA VAL A 221 13.89 7.85 6.97
C VAL A 221 14.17 7.58 8.45
N LYS A 222 15.39 7.13 8.77
CA LYS A 222 15.79 6.79 10.14
C LYS A 222 16.68 7.85 10.80
N ASN A 223 17.25 8.78 10.02
CA ASN A 223 18.11 9.83 10.55
C ASN A 223 17.29 10.95 11.21
N PRO A 224 17.41 11.16 12.55
CA PRO A 224 16.63 12.15 13.28
C PRO A 224 16.80 13.57 12.76
N SER A 225 18.02 13.96 12.38
CA SER A 225 18.28 15.31 11.85
C SER A 225 17.53 15.57 10.56
N ILE A 226 17.51 14.59 9.63
CA ILE A 226 16.74 14.71 8.37
C ILE A 226 15.24 14.76 8.68
N ILE A 227 14.77 13.96 9.63
CA ILE A 227 13.35 13.98 10.05
C ILE A 227 12.97 15.35 10.60
N ASP A 228 13.82 15.97 11.42
CA ASP A 228 13.56 17.28 12.00
C ASP A 228 13.53 18.38 10.92
N ASP A 229 14.45 18.33 9.95
CA ASP A 229 14.48 19.26 8.82
C ASP A 229 13.23 19.11 7.92
N LEU A 230 12.83 17.87 7.63
CA LEU A 230 11.61 17.58 6.86
C LEU A 230 10.35 18.04 7.62
N ASN A 231 10.31 17.84 8.92
CA ASN A 231 9.21 18.31 9.78
C ASN A 231 9.11 19.85 9.75
N ALA A 232 10.24 20.56 9.86
CA ALA A 232 10.26 22.02 9.77
C ALA A 232 9.76 22.49 8.41
N LYS A 233 10.28 21.91 7.33
CA LYS A 233 9.87 22.24 5.96
C LYS A 233 8.39 21.95 5.70
N ALA A 234 7.86 20.86 6.24
CA ALA A 234 6.42 20.55 6.14
C ALA A 234 5.57 21.61 6.86
N VAL A 235 5.98 22.07 8.03
CA VAL A 235 5.29 23.15 8.76
C VAL A 235 5.26 24.44 7.94
N ASP A 236 6.37 24.81 7.34
CA ASP A 236 6.44 25.98 6.45
C ASP A 236 5.49 25.86 5.26
N LEU A 237 5.47 24.69 4.59
CA LEU A 237 4.58 24.43 3.47
C LEU A 237 3.10 24.45 3.87
N ILE A 238 2.76 23.92 5.05
CA ILE A 238 1.39 23.94 5.60
C ILE A 238 0.95 25.40 5.84
N ASN A 239 1.80 26.21 6.48
CA ASN A 239 1.49 27.60 6.78
C ASN A 239 1.37 28.45 5.51
N GLN A 240 2.14 28.12 4.47
CA GLN A 240 2.03 28.72 3.14
C GLN A 240 0.85 28.18 2.32
N ARG A 241 0.15 27.17 2.80
CA ARG A 241 -0.91 26.44 2.06
C ARG A 241 -0.42 25.94 0.70
N ASN A 242 0.84 25.48 0.68
CA ASN A 242 1.48 24.99 -0.53
C ASN A 242 0.87 23.62 -0.92
N PRO A 243 0.49 23.42 -2.21
CA PRO A 243 -0.13 22.17 -2.67
C PRO A 243 0.80 20.96 -2.65
N ALA A 244 2.10 21.13 -2.43
CA ALA A 244 3.04 20.01 -2.25
C ALA A 244 2.73 19.16 -1.03
N VAL A 245 1.98 19.71 -0.06
CA VAL A 245 1.49 18.98 1.11
C VAL A 245 -0.02 19.12 1.24
N TYR A 246 -0.71 18.05 1.63
CA TYR A 246 -2.15 18.03 1.81
C TYR A 246 -2.55 17.05 2.93
N MET A 247 -3.80 17.11 3.36
CA MET A 247 -4.34 16.16 4.33
C MET A 247 -5.33 15.21 3.68
N ALA A 248 -5.26 13.96 4.09
CA ALA A 248 -6.17 12.92 3.66
C ALA A 248 -6.35 11.88 4.79
N VAL A 249 -7.35 11.02 4.61
CA VAL A 249 -7.63 9.90 5.52
C VAL A 249 -6.50 8.88 5.47
N PRO A 250 -5.88 8.52 6.62
CA PRO A 250 -4.73 7.63 6.65
C PRO A 250 -5.09 6.13 6.59
N ASP A 251 -6.37 5.76 6.66
CA ASP A 251 -6.86 4.39 6.64
C ASP A 251 -7.98 4.18 5.64
N VAL A 252 -8.24 2.92 5.27
CA VAL A 252 -9.42 2.54 4.49
C VAL A 252 -10.63 2.57 5.39
N LEU A 253 -11.66 3.30 5.00
CA LEU A 253 -12.89 3.51 5.76
C LEU A 253 -14.09 2.91 5.04
N GLU A 254 -15.06 2.42 5.82
CA GLU A 254 -16.41 2.12 5.36
C GLU A 254 -17.23 3.42 5.38
N TRP A 255 -17.27 4.12 4.26
CA TRP A 255 -17.85 5.46 4.16
C TRP A 255 -19.32 5.52 4.56
N GLU A 256 -20.07 4.43 4.36
CA GLU A 256 -21.49 4.32 4.75
C GLU A 256 -21.67 4.31 6.28
N ALA A 257 -20.63 3.91 7.02
CA ALA A 257 -20.65 3.88 8.49
C ALA A 257 -20.23 5.20 9.14
N ILE A 258 -19.83 6.21 8.34
CA ILE A 258 -19.28 7.48 8.83
C ILE A 258 -20.29 8.61 8.66
N ARG A 259 -20.41 9.44 9.70
CA ARG A 259 -21.18 10.69 9.69
C ARG A 259 -20.32 11.90 9.32
N GLY A 260 -19.01 11.84 9.57
CA GLY A 260 -18.06 12.90 9.28
C GLY A 260 -16.85 12.88 10.22
N PHE A 261 -16.03 13.92 10.10
CA PHE A 261 -14.78 14.05 10.85
C PHE A 261 -14.88 15.21 11.85
N LYS A 262 -14.40 14.97 13.06
CA LYS A 262 -14.23 15.99 14.10
C LYS A 262 -12.76 16.40 14.13
N VAL A 263 -12.49 17.68 13.81
CA VAL A 263 -11.13 18.23 13.76
C VAL A 263 -10.86 19.00 15.05
N GLY A 264 -9.93 18.50 15.85
CA GLY A 264 -9.57 19.05 17.14
C GLY A 264 -10.75 19.07 18.14
N ARG A 265 -10.96 20.21 18.77
CA ARG A 265 -12.04 20.40 19.77
C ARG A 265 -13.33 20.95 19.15
N SER A 266 -13.40 21.10 17.84
CA SER A 266 -14.60 21.60 17.15
C SER A 266 -15.80 20.70 17.44
N SER A 267 -16.97 21.30 17.69
CA SER A 267 -18.24 20.57 17.76
C SER A 267 -18.84 20.33 16.38
N LYS A 268 -18.37 21.06 15.35
CA LYS A 268 -18.83 20.92 13.96
C LYS A 268 -18.09 19.79 13.27
N LEU A 269 -18.85 18.89 12.66
CA LEU A 269 -18.30 17.87 11.78
C LEU A 269 -18.02 18.45 10.39
N VAL A 270 -16.99 17.92 9.74
CA VAL A 270 -16.64 18.19 8.36
C VAL A 270 -16.74 16.91 7.53
N ASP A 271 -17.06 17.04 6.26
CA ASP A 271 -17.26 15.88 5.39
C ASP A 271 -15.93 15.27 4.91
N ASP A 272 -14.84 16.07 4.93
CA ASP A 272 -13.51 15.64 4.53
C ASP A 272 -12.43 16.40 5.33
N ILE A 273 -11.20 15.85 5.32
CA ILE A 273 -10.06 16.38 6.05
C ILE A 273 -9.24 17.27 5.12
N CYS A 274 -8.99 18.53 5.52
CA CYS A 274 -8.09 19.42 4.79
C CYS A 274 -7.22 20.27 5.74
N ILE A 275 -6.12 20.79 5.23
CA ILE A 275 -5.18 21.63 5.98
C ILE A 275 -5.87 22.85 6.60
N SER A 276 -6.81 23.48 5.88
CA SER A 276 -7.51 24.65 6.39
C SER A 276 -8.29 24.37 7.67
N HIS A 277 -8.94 23.21 7.78
CA HIS A 277 -9.66 22.83 9.02
C HIS A 277 -8.73 22.73 10.23
N VAL A 278 -7.51 22.23 10.03
CA VAL A 278 -6.51 22.13 11.10
C VAL A 278 -5.97 23.52 11.46
N LEU A 279 -5.64 24.33 10.46
CA LEU A 279 -5.17 25.71 10.68
C LEU A 279 -6.22 26.55 11.41
N ASP A 280 -7.48 26.51 10.97
CA ASP A 280 -8.58 27.24 11.63
C ASP A 280 -8.74 26.82 13.08
N SER A 281 -8.59 25.53 13.38
CA SER A 281 -8.68 25.01 14.75
C SER A 281 -7.47 25.36 15.62
N LEU A 282 -6.30 25.67 15.02
CA LEU A 282 -5.07 26.06 15.70
C LEU A 282 -4.86 27.58 15.76
N GLY A 283 -5.79 28.38 15.20
CA GLY A 283 -5.68 29.83 15.22
C GLY A 283 -4.95 30.43 14.02
N GLY A 284 -4.80 29.66 12.95
CA GLY A 284 -4.29 30.13 11.65
C GLY A 284 -2.92 29.60 11.23
N GLU A 285 -2.09 29.17 12.19
CA GLU A 285 -0.74 28.69 11.92
C GLU A 285 -0.37 27.47 12.80
N VAL A 286 0.57 26.68 12.30
CA VAL A 286 1.24 25.60 13.03
C VAL A 286 2.62 26.08 13.45
N ASP A 287 2.91 26.03 14.77
CA ASP A 287 4.21 26.46 15.32
C ASP A 287 5.33 25.43 15.07
N LYS A 288 5.00 24.16 15.19
CA LYS A 288 5.95 23.04 15.01
C LYS A 288 5.23 21.74 14.69
N PHE A 289 5.94 20.79 14.11
CA PHE A 289 5.39 19.49 13.67
C PHE A 289 4.82 18.67 14.84
N GLU A 290 5.40 18.83 16.05
CA GLU A 290 4.91 18.16 17.26
C GLU A 290 3.48 18.57 17.62
N THR A 291 3.05 19.77 17.25
CA THR A 291 1.65 20.22 17.38
C THR A 291 0.73 19.35 16.51
N LEU A 292 1.13 19.00 15.29
CA LEU A 292 0.37 18.09 14.43
C LEU A 292 0.33 16.66 15.00
N ARG A 293 1.40 16.18 15.62
CA ARG A 293 1.42 14.85 16.28
C ARG A 293 0.44 14.77 17.47
N LYS A 294 0.26 15.87 18.19
CA LYS A 294 -0.68 15.96 19.33
C LYS A 294 -2.10 16.32 18.92
N PHE A 295 -2.29 16.97 17.81
CA PHE A 295 -3.59 17.40 17.32
C PHE A 295 -4.40 16.19 16.83
N ARG A 296 -5.64 16.03 17.30
CA ARG A 296 -6.48 14.86 17.03
C ARG A 296 -7.56 15.16 16.01
N ILE A 297 -7.74 14.21 15.09
CA ILE A 297 -8.82 14.15 14.12
C ILE A 297 -9.56 12.84 14.37
N SER A 298 -10.85 12.92 14.64
CA SER A 298 -11.66 11.77 15.01
C SER A 298 -12.72 11.49 13.96
N VAL A 299 -12.90 10.22 13.61
CA VAL A 299 -13.97 9.73 12.75
C VAL A 299 -15.20 9.49 13.62
N ILE A 300 -16.32 10.11 13.27
CA ILE A 300 -17.58 9.97 13.99
C ILE A 300 -18.49 9.03 13.18
N GLY A 301 -18.93 7.95 13.82
CA GLY A 301 -19.83 6.98 13.22
C GLY A 301 -21.25 7.50 13.04
N GLN A 302 -22.03 6.79 12.21
CA GLN A 302 -23.48 7.07 12.06
C GLN A 302 -24.23 6.86 13.36
N GLU A 303 -23.77 5.93 14.20
CA GLU A 303 -24.40 5.58 15.47
C GLU A 303 -23.72 6.32 16.64
N GLY A 304 -24.26 7.49 17.00
CA GLY A 304 -23.84 8.25 18.18
C GLY A 304 -22.73 9.28 17.93
N ASP A 305 -22.27 9.93 19.00
CA ASP A 305 -21.24 10.98 18.96
C ASP A 305 -19.83 10.48 19.32
N SER A 306 -19.70 9.18 19.57
CA SER A 306 -18.43 8.56 19.92
C SER A 306 -17.52 8.40 18.70
N ALA A 307 -16.24 8.70 18.88
CA ALA A 307 -15.25 8.46 17.84
C ALA A 307 -15.04 6.95 17.67
N ILE A 308 -15.22 6.45 16.44
CA ILE A 308 -14.91 5.07 16.06
C ILE A 308 -13.42 4.89 15.78
N MET A 309 -12.76 5.98 15.38
CA MET A 309 -11.33 6.01 15.07
C MET A 309 -10.77 7.41 15.34
N THR A 310 -9.50 7.51 15.70
CA THR A 310 -8.85 8.81 15.94
C THR A 310 -7.40 8.74 15.47
N TRP A 311 -6.99 9.75 14.71
CA TRP A 311 -5.63 9.94 14.22
C TRP A 311 -5.02 11.23 14.74
N SER A 312 -3.70 11.34 14.67
CA SER A 312 -3.03 12.64 14.76
C SER A 312 -3.11 13.36 13.41
N ALA A 313 -3.07 14.69 13.41
CA ALA A 313 -2.99 15.43 12.16
C ALA A 313 -1.72 15.09 11.36
N ALA A 314 -0.63 14.74 12.02
CA ALA A 314 0.58 14.26 11.37
C ALA A 314 0.34 12.95 10.57
N GLN A 315 -0.49 12.03 11.09
CA GLN A 315 -0.84 10.80 10.36
C GLN A 315 -1.69 11.07 9.12
N CYS A 316 -2.46 12.16 9.14
CA CYS A 316 -3.27 12.59 8.01
C CYS A 316 -2.49 13.44 6.98
N LEU A 317 -1.23 13.78 7.25
CA LEU A 317 -0.40 14.57 6.36
C LEU A 317 0.22 13.71 5.26
N TYR A 318 0.07 14.15 4.03
CA TYR A 318 0.67 13.60 2.81
C TYR A 318 1.37 14.70 2.02
N GLY A 319 2.32 14.32 1.21
CA GLY A 319 3.00 15.24 0.29
C GLY A 319 4.37 14.75 -0.10
N GLU A 320 4.93 15.42 -1.10
CA GLU A 320 6.28 15.18 -1.60
C GLU A 320 7.11 16.43 -1.37
N ILE A 321 8.32 16.26 -0.82
CA ILE A 321 9.24 17.34 -0.49
C ILE A 321 10.61 16.99 -1.05
N ASP A 322 11.14 17.83 -1.93
CA ASP A 322 12.56 17.82 -2.26
C ASP A 322 13.36 18.45 -1.10
N TYR A 323 14.36 17.73 -0.60
CA TYR A 323 15.27 18.20 0.42
C TYR A 323 16.68 17.69 0.13
N ASP A 324 17.63 18.62 -0.03
CA ASP A 324 19.03 18.35 -0.34
C ASP A 324 19.21 17.47 -1.62
N GLY A 325 18.40 17.77 -2.66
CA GLY A 325 18.40 17.06 -3.94
C GLY A 325 17.90 15.62 -3.89
N ARG A 326 17.12 15.29 -2.85
CA ARG A 326 16.47 13.99 -2.69
C ARG A 326 14.98 14.17 -2.47
N ASP A 327 14.21 13.25 -3.02
CA ASP A 327 12.76 13.25 -2.90
C ASP A 327 12.33 12.47 -1.64
N TYR A 328 11.50 13.11 -0.82
CA TYR A 328 10.90 12.52 0.36
C TYR A 328 9.39 12.61 0.30
N CYS A 329 8.69 11.59 0.79
CA CYS A 329 7.24 11.63 0.91
C CYS A 329 6.79 11.42 2.36
N ALA A 330 5.74 12.17 2.74
CA ALA A 330 5.04 11.99 4.01
C ALA A 330 3.91 10.97 3.84
N ASN A 331 3.83 9.98 4.72
CA ASN A 331 2.74 9.02 4.76
C ASN A 331 2.55 8.51 6.19
N ASN A 332 1.32 8.56 6.70
CA ASN A 332 0.94 8.06 8.03
C ASN A 332 1.84 8.59 9.18
N GLY A 333 2.18 9.89 9.12
CA GLY A 333 3.02 10.57 10.12
C GLY A 333 4.50 10.25 10.08
N LYS A 334 4.96 9.56 9.04
CA LYS A 334 6.34 9.13 8.83
C LYS A 334 6.88 9.69 7.53
N TRP A 335 8.21 9.82 7.46
CA TRP A 335 8.92 10.21 6.25
C TRP A 335 9.55 9.01 5.57
N PHE A 336 9.43 8.97 4.26
CA PHE A 336 10.05 7.96 3.41
C PHE A 336 10.92 8.66 2.38
N GLN A 337 12.10 8.13 2.15
CA GLN A 337 12.98 8.56 1.07
C GLN A 337 12.68 7.71 -0.17
N ILE A 338 12.52 8.39 -1.30
CA ILE A 338 12.41 7.75 -2.61
C ILE A 338 13.83 7.55 -3.13
N ASP A 339 14.13 6.33 -3.61
CA ASP A 339 15.47 5.99 -4.11
C ASP A 339 15.80 6.77 -5.39
N THR A 340 16.73 7.71 -5.26
CA THR A 340 17.18 8.56 -6.36
C THR A 340 18.00 7.77 -7.40
N GLU A 341 18.74 6.73 -6.99
CA GLU A 341 19.47 5.85 -7.93
C GLU A 341 18.49 5.10 -8.82
N TYR A 342 17.33 4.75 -8.29
CA TYR A 342 16.28 4.10 -9.07
C TYR A 342 15.70 5.01 -10.15
N LYS A 343 15.49 6.29 -9.85
CA LYS A 343 15.10 7.29 -10.85
C LYS A 343 16.11 7.33 -12.01
N HIS A 344 17.41 7.34 -11.67
CA HIS A 344 18.47 7.25 -12.68
C HIS A 344 18.48 5.91 -13.43
N VAL A 345 18.19 4.80 -12.75
CA VAL A 345 18.06 3.47 -13.41
C VAL A 345 16.91 3.46 -14.41
N ILE A 346 15.75 4.01 -14.04
CA ILE A 346 14.60 4.13 -14.94
C ILE A 346 14.92 5.08 -16.11
N GLU A 347 15.49 6.23 -15.82
CA GLU A 347 15.88 7.20 -16.85
C GLU A 347 16.90 6.58 -17.84
N ASN A 348 17.90 5.87 -17.33
CA ASN A 348 18.87 5.15 -18.17
C ASN A 348 18.19 4.03 -18.96
N ARG A 349 17.25 3.27 -18.39
CA ARG A 349 16.46 2.27 -19.10
C ARG A 349 15.62 2.91 -20.19
N TYR A 350 14.92 4.00 -19.89
CA TYR A 350 14.14 4.75 -20.86
C TYR A 350 15.04 5.27 -22.00
N GLN A 351 16.20 5.85 -21.70
CA GLN A 351 17.18 6.28 -22.69
C GLN A 351 17.77 5.12 -23.50
N SER A 352 17.79 3.91 -22.92
CA SER A 352 18.29 2.70 -23.60
C SER A 352 17.25 2.02 -24.50
N VAL A 353 15.97 2.43 -24.40
CA VAL A 353 14.92 1.92 -25.30
C VAL A 353 15.28 2.29 -26.74
N PRO A 354 15.44 1.31 -27.63
CA PRO A 354 15.83 1.60 -29.00
C PRO A 354 14.72 2.39 -29.69
N LEU A 355 15.13 3.46 -30.39
CA LEU A 355 14.21 4.19 -31.23
C LEU A 355 13.76 3.28 -32.38
N TYR A 356 12.48 3.41 -32.74
CA TYR A 356 11.95 2.71 -33.90
C TYR A 356 12.77 3.06 -35.16
N ARG A 357 13.32 2.04 -35.80
CA ARG A 357 14.32 2.20 -36.89
C ARG A 357 13.71 2.60 -38.22
N TYR A 358 12.42 2.48 -38.39
CA TYR A 358 11.73 2.85 -39.62
C TYR A 358 11.12 4.22 -39.45
N GLY A 359 11.32 5.13 -40.39
CA GLY A 359 10.74 6.45 -40.37
C GLY A 359 9.23 6.40 -40.29
N LEU A 360 8.66 7.15 -39.33
CA LEU A 360 7.23 7.43 -39.30
C LEU A 360 6.96 8.67 -40.14
N ILE A 361 5.79 8.73 -40.78
CA ILE A 361 5.35 9.91 -41.52
C ILE A 361 4.99 11.03 -40.58
N ASP A 362 5.15 12.28 -41.03
CA ASP A 362 4.80 13.45 -40.25
C ASP A 362 3.28 13.55 -40.04
N TYR A 363 2.90 13.96 -38.79
CA TYR A 363 1.54 14.30 -38.46
C TYR A 363 1.08 15.56 -39.22
N ARG A 364 -0.14 15.55 -39.74
CA ARG A 364 -0.77 16.73 -40.36
C ARG A 364 -1.66 17.43 -39.38
N LYS A 365 -1.53 18.74 -39.25
CA LYS A 365 -2.31 19.54 -38.31
C LYS A 365 -3.80 19.31 -38.47
N GLY A 366 -4.47 18.87 -37.40
CA GLY A 366 -5.90 18.56 -37.36
C GLY A 366 -6.29 17.16 -37.84
N GLU A 367 -5.31 16.31 -38.17
CA GLU A 367 -5.52 14.90 -38.51
C GLU A 367 -5.88 14.10 -37.25
N THR A 368 -6.85 13.20 -37.35
CA THR A 368 -7.18 12.25 -36.29
C THR A 368 -6.40 10.95 -36.44
N GLU A 369 -6.43 10.08 -35.43
CA GLU A 369 -5.64 8.82 -35.36
C GLU A 369 -5.90 7.92 -36.58
N GLY A 370 -7.16 7.60 -36.93
CA GLY A 370 -7.50 6.70 -38.02
C GLY A 370 -6.98 7.15 -39.38
N PRO A 371 -7.19 8.39 -39.84
CA PRO A 371 -6.56 8.91 -41.08
C PRO A 371 -5.04 8.85 -41.09
N TYR A 372 -4.40 9.15 -39.94
CA TYR A 372 -2.95 9.02 -39.81
C TYR A 372 -2.51 7.56 -39.97
N ASN A 373 -3.17 6.60 -39.31
CA ASN A 373 -2.88 5.16 -39.39
C ASN A 373 -3.02 4.65 -40.83
N ALA A 374 -4.08 5.04 -41.54
CA ALA A 374 -4.29 4.68 -42.92
C ALA A 374 -3.14 5.20 -43.83
N ARG A 375 -2.77 6.46 -43.67
CA ARG A 375 -1.68 7.09 -44.41
C ARG A 375 -0.33 6.50 -44.09
N LEU A 376 -0.11 6.07 -42.84
CA LEU A 376 1.10 5.38 -42.43
C LEU A 376 1.25 4.02 -43.13
N VAL A 377 0.15 3.31 -43.36
CA VAL A 377 0.14 2.07 -44.12
C VAL A 377 0.30 2.34 -45.63
N GLU A 378 -0.34 3.38 -46.18
CA GLU A 378 -0.20 3.77 -47.59
C GLU A 378 1.24 4.16 -47.93
N ASP A 379 2.02 4.70 -47.02
CA ASP A 379 3.43 5.05 -47.20
C ASP A 379 4.31 3.82 -47.43
N ASP A 380 4.00 2.68 -46.79
CA ASP A 380 4.68 1.40 -47.04
C ASP A 380 3.69 0.21 -46.91
N PRO A 381 2.85 -0.01 -47.95
CA PRO A 381 1.84 -1.07 -47.91
C PRO A 381 2.41 -2.48 -48.01
N SER A 382 3.70 -2.60 -48.34
CA SER A 382 4.39 -3.88 -48.42
C SER A 382 4.75 -4.44 -47.05
N SER A 383 5.13 -3.55 -46.13
CA SER A 383 5.58 -3.93 -44.79
C SER A 383 4.56 -3.61 -43.65
N ARG A 384 3.57 -2.76 -43.91
CA ARG A 384 2.61 -2.30 -42.86
C ARG A 384 1.20 -2.83 -43.16
N ILE A 385 0.48 -3.11 -42.05
CA ILE A 385 -0.87 -3.67 -42.06
C ILE A 385 -1.71 -2.83 -41.12
N LEU A 386 -2.83 -2.33 -41.57
CA LEU A 386 -3.77 -1.56 -40.77
C LEU A 386 -4.54 -2.50 -39.81
N MET A 387 -4.37 -2.30 -38.50
CA MET A 387 -5.04 -3.06 -37.46
C MET A 387 -5.94 -2.17 -36.58
N ASP A 388 -6.01 -0.87 -36.87
CA ASP A 388 -6.86 0.11 -36.16
C ASP A 388 -8.30 -0.39 -36.07
N ARG A 389 -8.86 -0.45 -34.87
CA ARG A 389 -10.19 -0.97 -34.53
C ARG A 389 -10.43 -2.46 -34.76
N GLU A 390 -9.40 -3.21 -35.11
CA GLU A 390 -9.47 -4.66 -35.21
C GLU A 390 -9.37 -5.27 -33.81
N THR A 391 -10.50 -5.36 -33.11
CA THR A 391 -10.57 -5.83 -31.74
C THR A 391 -10.63 -7.36 -31.63
N ILE A 392 -10.02 -7.89 -30.57
CA ILE A 392 -9.98 -9.31 -30.23
C ILE A 392 -10.77 -9.49 -28.92
N TYR A 393 -11.75 -10.39 -28.95
CA TYR A 393 -12.51 -10.72 -27.74
C TYR A 393 -11.72 -11.66 -26.83
N HIS A 394 -11.49 -11.24 -25.59
CA HIS A 394 -10.73 -11.97 -24.59
C HIS A 394 -11.52 -12.14 -23.29
N GLY A 395 -11.31 -13.33 -22.64
CA GLY A 395 -11.97 -13.67 -21.39
C GLY A 395 -13.46 -13.98 -21.49
N ASP A 396 -14.02 -14.51 -20.40
CA ASP A 396 -15.41 -14.98 -20.33
C ASP A 396 -16.45 -13.85 -20.39
N TYR A 397 -16.04 -12.63 -20.11
CA TYR A 397 -16.87 -11.41 -20.14
C TYR A 397 -16.76 -10.62 -21.45
N GLY A 398 -16.04 -11.14 -22.45
CA GLY A 398 -15.96 -10.54 -23.77
C GLY A 398 -15.25 -9.18 -23.83
N SER A 399 -14.22 -8.97 -22.99
CA SER A 399 -13.39 -7.77 -23.07
C SER A 399 -12.78 -7.62 -24.45
N GLN A 400 -12.88 -6.43 -25.03
CA GLN A 400 -12.32 -6.11 -26.34
C GLN A 400 -10.90 -5.57 -26.14
N VAL A 401 -9.94 -6.20 -26.81
CA VAL A 401 -8.53 -5.79 -26.77
C VAL A 401 -8.09 -5.49 -28.21
N GLU A 402 -7.50 -4.33 -28.40
CA GLU A 402 -6.87 -3.91 -29.63
C GLU A 402 -5.42 -4.34 -29.64
N LEU A 403 -4.99 -5.09 -30.69
CA LEU A 403 -3.65 -5.61 -30.75
C LEU A 403 -2.61 -4.50 -30.95
N CYS A 404 -2.86 -3.63 -31.92
CA CYS A 404 -2.11 -2.42 -32.28
C CYS A 404 -2.90 -1.64 -33.33
N ASP A 405 -2.48 -0.42 -33.63
CA ASP A 405 -3.06 0.38 -34.72
C ASP A 405 -2.46 -0.02 -36.06
N VAL A 406 -1.14 -0.23 -36.11
CA VAL A 406 -0.43 -0.69 -37.33
C VAL A 406 0.54 -1.79 -36.94
N LEU A 407 0.44 -2.93 -37.62
CA LEU A 407 1.37 -4.04 -37.51
C LEU A 407 2.39 -3.97 -38.63
N VAL A 408 3.68 -4.14 -38.30
CA VAL A 408 4.76 -4.25 -39.30
C VAL A 408 5.16 -5.72 -39.48
N VAL A 409 5.38 -6.16 -40.67
CA VAL A 409 5.67 -7.57 -40.99
C VAL A 409 6.98 -8.09 -40.37
N ASP A 410 7.84 -7.23 -39.88
CA ASP A 410 9.05 -7.58 -39.11
C ASP A 410 8.75 -7.85 -37.61
N GLY A 411 7.50 -7.66 -37.18
CA GLY A 411 7.05 -7.93 -35.81
C GLY A 411 6.88 -6.70 -34.94
N ALA A 412 7.00 -5.49 -35.46
CA ALA A 412 6.74 -4.28 -34.66
C ALA A 412 5.25 -3.97 -34.59
N PHE A 413 4.76 -3.66 -33.36
CA PHE A 413 3.39 -3.24 -33.08
C PHE A 413 3.42 -1.75 -32.81
N ILE A 414 2.79 -0.96 -33.67
CA ILE A 414 2.72 0.50 -33.56
C ILE A 414 1.38 0.87 -32.97
N HIS A 415 1.41 1.56 -31.83
CA HIS A 415 0.25 2.18 -31.21
C HIS A 415 0.32 3.68 -31.44
N VAL A 416 -0.78 4.28 -31.85
CA VAL A 416 -0.86 5.68 -32.23
C VAL A 416 -1.88 6.39 -31.37
N LYS A 417 -1.51 7.54 -30.80
CA LYS A 417 -2.41 8.37 -30.01
C LYS A 417 -2.14 9.85 -30.24
N HIS A 418 -3.17 10.61 -30.48
CA HIS A 418 -3.03 12.06 -30.53
C HIS A 418 -2.66 12.59 -29.14
N TYR A 419 -1.59 13.36 -29.04
CA TYR A 419 -1.14 13.94 -27.79
C TYR A 419 -2.13 14.98 -27.26
N GLY A 420 -2.86 14.65 -26.22
CA GLY A 420 -3.81 15.52 -25.53
C GLY A 420 -3.46 15.78 -24.06
N GLY A 421 -2.26 15.31 -23.62
CA GLY A 421 -1.81 15.40 -22.24
C GLY A 421 -1.41 14.06 -21.66
N SER A 422 -1.03 14.04 -20.38
CA SER A 422 -0.52 12.84 -19.69
C SER A 422 -1.52 11.70 -19.63
N SER A 423 -2.82 11.99 -19.53
CA SER A 423 -3.88 10.97 -19.53
C SER A 423 -3.95 10.20 -20.86
N SER A 424 -3.78 10.89 -21.98
CA SER A 424 -3.76 10.27 -23.34
C SER A 424 -2.56 9.34 -23.49
N LEU A 425 -1.38 9.74 -23.02
CA LEU A 425 -0.18 8.92 -23.02
C LEU A 425 -0.30 7.71 -22.10
N SER A 426 -0.87 7.88 -20.92
CA SER A 426 -1.10 6.75 -19.99
C SER A 426 -2.01 5.69 -20.63
N HIS A 427 -3.03 6.11 -21.36
CA HIS A 427 -3.90 5.19 -22.10
C HIS A 427 -3.15 4.47 -23.22
N LEU A 428 -2.32 5.18 -24.00
CA LEU A 428 -1.48 4.60 -25.05
C LEU A 428 -0.55 3.51 -24.50
N PHE A 429 0.17 3.82 -23.42
CA PHE A 429 1.08 2.87 -22.79
C PHE A 429 0.34 1.67 -22.18
N ALA A 430 -0.83 1.88 -21.59
CA ALA A 430 -1.66 0.77 -21.09
C ALA A 430 -2.14 -0.16 -22.22
N GLN A 431 -2.56 0.37 -23.37
CA GLN A 431 -2.94 -0.45 -24.53
C GLN A 431 -1.76 -1.32 -25.01
N GLY A 432 -0.59 -0.70 -25.21
CA GLY A 432 0.62 -1.42 -25.63
C GLY A 432 1.03 -2.50 -24.65
N LEU A 433 1.02 -2.20 -23.33
CA LEU A 433 1.38 -3.14 -22.29
C LEU A 433 0.41 -4.34 -22.25
N VAL A 434 -0.90 -4.09 -22.25
CA VAL A 434 -1.93 -5.14 -22.19
C VAL A 434 -1.82 -6.06 -23.40
N SER A 435 -1.71 -5.53 -24.63
CA SER A 435 -1.58 -6.34 -25.82
C SER A 435 -0.31 -7.21 -25.80
N ALA A 436 0.81 -6.63 -25.37
CA ALA A 436 2.09 -7.33 -25.27
C ALA A 436 2.07 -8.45 -24.19
N GLN A 437 1.48 -8.18 -23.02
CA GLN A 437 1.31 -9.18 -21.97
C GLN A 437 0.44 -10.35 -22.42
N LEU A 438 -0.69 -10.09 -23.06
CA LEU A 438 -1.58 -11.13 -23.57
C LEU A 438 -0.94 -11.98 -24.66
N ILE A 439 -0.19 -11.35 -25.58
CA ILE A 439 0.59 -12.09 -26.57
C ILE A 439 1.61 -13.03 -25.89
N LYS A 440 2.27 -12.56 -24.84
CA LYS A 440 3.30 -13.32 -24.14
C LYS A 440 2.74 -14.46 -23.31
N SER A 441 1.62 -14.22 -22.59
CA SER A 441 1.13 -15.11 -21.53
C SER A 441 -0.09 -15.96 -21.90
N ASP A 442 -0.83 -15.65 -22.98
CA ASP A 442 -2.10 -16.29 -23.31
C ASP A 442 -2.12 -16.90 -24.71
N ASP A 443 -2.05 -18.25 -24.77
CA ASP A 443 -2.10 -19.00 -26.03
C ASP A 443 -3.44 -18.88 -26.77
N ALA A 444 -4.54 -18.71 -26.03
CA ALA A 444 -5.85 -18.54 -26.65
C ALA A 444 -5.99 -17.17 -27.29
N PHE A 445 -5.47 -16.13 -26.61
CA PHE A 445 -5.41 -14.79 -27.18
C PHE A 445 -4.50 -14.75 -28.41
N ARG A 446 -3.30 -15.37 -28.38
CA ARG A 446 -2.40 -15.44 -29.55
C ARG A 446 -3.05 -16.07 -30.77
N ARG A 447 -3.79 -17.17 -30.61
CA ARG A 447 -4.51 -17.80 -31.71
C ARG A 447 -5.54 -16.85 -32.31
N LYS A 448 -6.40 -16.23 -31.48
CA LYS A 448 -7.39 -15.25 -31.93
C LYS A 448 -6.76 -14.03 -32.60
N ALA A 449 -5.61 -13.58 -32.08
CA ALA A 449 -4.85 -12.48 -32.67
C ALA A 449 -4.27 -12.87 -34.05
N GLN A 450 -3.75 -14.08 -34.18
CA GLN A 450 -3.28 -14.61 -35.48
C GLN A 450 -4.43 -14.70 -36.48
N ASP A 451 -5.57 -15.30 -36.08
CA ASP A 451 -6.76 -15.39 -36.95
C ASP A 451 -7.23 -14.01 -37.41
N LYS A 452 -7.16 -13.00 -36.52
CA LYS A 452 -7.49 -11.63 -36.85
C LYS A 452 -6.52 -11.03 -37.87
N ILE A 453 -5.22 -11.19 -37.67
CA ILE A 453 -4.19 -10.73 -38.61
C ILE A 453 -4.39 -11.37 -39.97
N ASP A 454 -4.60 -12.69 -40.02
CA ASP A 454 -4.82 -13.43 -41.24
C ASP A 454 -6.13 -13.05 -41.95
N SER A 455 -7.14 -12.60 -41.21
CA SER A 455 -8.38 -12.06 -41.81
C SER A 455 -8.18 -10.70 -42.48
N VAL A 456 -7.24 -9.89 -42.01
CA VAL A 456 -6.91 -8.58 -42.60
C VAL A 456 -5.95 -8.74 -43.77
N LYS A 457 -4.89 -9.50 -43.59
CA LYS A 457 -3.88 -9.80 -44.67
C LYS A 457 -3.35 -11.22 -44.50
N PRO A 458 -3.83 -12.19 -45.30
CA PRO A 458 -3.49 -13.58 -45.16
C PRO A 458 -1.99 -13.88 -45.31
N ASN A 459 -1.45 -14.73 -44.43
CA ASN A 459 -0.07 -15.25 -44.47
C ASN A 459 1.04 -14.18 -44.53
N CYS A 460 0.78 -12.99 -43.99
CA CYS A 460 1.74 -11.89 -44.02
C CYS A 460 2.66 -11.85 -42.77
N PHE A 461 2.23 -12.43 -41.66
CA PHE A 461 2.93 -12.39 -40.37
C PHE A 461 2.53 -13.57 -39.51
N THR A 462 3.48 -14.11 -38.72
CA THR A 462 3.21 -15.14 -37.72
C THR A 462 3.61 -14.65 -36.33
N LEU A 463 2.64 -14.60 -35.40
CA LEU A 463 2.87 -14.23 -34.03
C LEU A 463 3.76 -15.25 -33.30
N LYS A 464 4.85 -14.79 -32.69
CA LYS A 464 5.76 -15.58 -31.87
C LYS A 464 5.56 -15.25 -30.40
N CYS A 465 5.87 -16.19 -29.49
CA CYS A 465 5.89 -15.97 -28.06
C CYS A 465 6.98 -15.00 -27.60
N GLU A 466 8.07 -14.91 -28.37
CA GLU A 466 9.22 -14.07 -28.05
C GLU A 466 9.03 -12.70 -28.70
N LEU A 467 8.55 -11.74 -27.93
CA LEU A 467 8.63 -10.33 -28.26
C LEU A 467 9.92 -9.78 -27.63
N SER A 468 10.84 -9.29 -28.45
CA SER A 468 11.92 -8.44 -27.96
C SER A 468 11.38 -7.02 -27.82
N PHE A 469 11.43 -6.48 -26.63
CA PHE A 469 11.11 -5.09 -26.31
C PHE A 469 12.36 -4.23 -26.46
#